data_d92b81e6420137e6f3561efff4865469
#
_entry.id   d92b81e6420137e6f3561efff4865469
#
_cell.length_a   1.000
_cell.length_b   1.000
_cell.length_c   1.000
_cell.angle_alpha   90.00
_cell.angle_beta   90.00
_cell.angle_gamma   90.00
#
_symmetry.space_group_name_H-M   'P 1'
#
loop_
_entity.id
_entity.type
_entity.pdbx_description
1 polymer ?
#
loop_
_entity_poly.entity_id
_entity_poly.type
_entity_poly.pdbx_seq_one_letter_code
_entity_poly.pdbx_strand_id
1 'polypeptide(L)'
;CETVGTAPNDVTGELTPSDNPPRSLSQAMLTGDIVPGENETPDDEIVEYSYDYISRKASDGNVAQYEQWAREYPGIGNFHVFPLWNGPNTVKVRILDANNDAADEELIAEFQEYLDPNSDGMGDGVAPLGASVTVDQAVEHQTNVSAQVATTDGHCIN
;
A
#
# COMPACT_ATOMS: atom_id res chain seq x y z
N CYS A 1 -6.43 -13.51 23.05
CA CYS A 1 -7.40 -14.29 22.25
C CYS A 1 -6.76 -15.60 21.82
N GLU A 2 -7.50 -16.71 21.94
CA GLU A 2 -7.04 -18.03 21.49
C GLU A 2 -7.35 -18.27 20.00
N THR A 3 -8.28 -17.48 19.41
CA THR A 3 -8.64 -17.53 17.99
C THR A 3 -7.79 -16.56 17.18
N VAL A 4 -7.25 -17.06 16.08
CA VAL A 4 -6.41 -16.31 15.13
C VAL A 4 -7.20 -16.01 13.84
N GLY A 5 -6.67 -15.09 13.02
CA GLY A 5 -7.29 -14.71 11.76
C GLY A 5 -8.40 -13.68 11.91
N THR A 6 -9.29 -13.59 10.92
CA THR A 6 -10.41 -12.64 10.88
C THR A 6 -11.63 -13.08 11.70
N ALA A 7 -11.65 -14.31 12.21
CA ALA A 7 -12.77 -14.84 12.99
C ALA A 7 -13.13 -14.02 14.25
N PRO A 8 -12.19 -13.42 15.00
CA PRO A 8 -12.51 -12.57 16.15
C PRO A 8 -12.84 -11.11 15.78
N ASN A 9 -12.80 -10.74 14.50
CA ASN A 9 -13.19 -9.40 14.08
C ASN A 9 -14.70 -9.20 14.26
N ASP A 10 -15.14 -7.97 14.47
CA ASP A 10 -16.54 -7.59 14.70
C ASP A 10 -17.16 -8.12 16.01
N VAL A 11 -16.34 -8.58 16.94
CA VAL A 11 -16.82 -8.99 18.27
C VAL A 11 -17.16 -7.75 19.08
N THR A 12 -18.40 -7.67 19.52
CA THR A 12 -18.89 -6.60 20.40
C THR A 12 -19.52 -7.22 21.65
N GLY A 13 -19.47 -6.56 22.78
CA GLY A 13 -20.11 -7.03 23.98
C GLY A 13 -19.54 -6.44 25.27
N GLU A 14 -20.18 -6.81 26.37
CA GLU A 14 -19.70 -6.44 27.70
C GLU A 14 -18.53 -7.34 28.10
N LEU A 15 -17.45 -6.72 28.55
CA LEU A 15 -16.29 -7.42 29.07
C LEU A 15 -16.53 -7.76 30.56
N THR A 16 -16.53 -9.04 30.88
CA THR A 16 -16.54 -9.50 32.26
C THR A 16 -15.18 -9.22 32.92
N PRO A 17 -15.12 -8.51 34.03
CA PRO A 17 -13.88 -8.30 34.74
C PRO A 17 -13.26 -9.62 35.19
N SER A 18 -11.94 -9.71 35.12
CA SER A 18 -11.22 -10.83 35.74
C SER A 18 -11.35 -10.78 37.26
N ASP A 19 -10.91 -11.83 37.96
CA ASP A 19 -11.03 -12.00 39.42
C ASP A 19 -10.43 -10.85 40.25
N ASN A 20 -9.67 -9.94 39.63
CA ASN A 20 -9.13 -8.77 40.32
C ASN A 20 -9.14 -7.51 39.42
N PRO A 21 -10.32 -6.92 39.12
CA PRO A 21 -10.40 -5.71 38.31
C PRO A 21 -9.85 -4.49 39.02
N PRO A 22 -9.36 -3.46 38.31
CA PRO A 22 -9.01 -2.18 38.90
C PRO A 22 -10.21 -1.59 39.67
N ARG A 23 -10.00 -1.05 40.86
CA ARG A 23 -11.07 -0.56 41.75
C ARG A 23 -11.92 0.57 41.15
N SER A 24 -11.45 1.22 40.12
CA SER A 24 -12.15 2.30 39.39
C SER A 24 -12.91 1.84 38.16
N LEU A 25 -12.83 0.57 37.78
CA LEU A 25 -13.50 0.05 36.58
C LEU A 25 -14.90 -0.46 36.98
N SER A 26 -15.94 0.26 36.58
CA SER A 26 -17.33 -0.12 36.83
C SER A 26 -17.96 -0.90 35.64
N GLN A 27 -17.50 -0.62 34.42
CA GLN A 27 -18.00 -1.27 33.23
C GLN A 27 -16.96 -1.13 32.09
N ALA A 28 -16.83 -2.15 31.26
CA ALA A 28 -16.04 -2.10 30.07
C ALA A 28 -16.82 -2.76 28.92
N MET A 29 -16.84 -2.13 27.77
CA MET A 29 -17.48 -2.67 26.56
C MET A 29 -16.47 -2.70 25.42
N LEU A 30 -16.49 -3.79 24.67
CA LEU A 30 -15.81 -3.87 23.37
C LEU A 30 -16.77 -3.36 22.31
N THR A 31 -16.41 -2.26 21.66
CA THR A 31 -17.24 -1.60 20.63
C THR A 31 -16.77 -1.87 19.19
N GLY A 32 -15.69 -2.58 19.05
CA GLY A 32 -15.08 -2.95 17.77
C GLY A 32 -13.61 -3.29 17.94
N ASP A 33 -12.98 -3.73 16.87
CA ASP A 33 -11.56 -4.04 16.86
C ASP A 33 -10.72 -2.76 16.69
N ILE A 34 -9.71 -2.59 17.54
CA ILE A 34 -8.74 -1.50 17.41
C ILE A 34 -7.74 -1.83 16.31
N VAL A 35 -7.35 -3.10 16.23
CA VAL A 35 -6.53 -3.65 15.14
C VAL A 35 -7.22 -4.95 14.68
N PRO A 36 -7.81 -4.97 13.50
CA PRO A 36 -8.47 -6.17 12.98
C PRO A 36 -7.46 -7.30 12.80
N GLY A 37 -7.88 -8.53 13.09
CA GLY A 37 -7.10 -9.71 12.80
C GLY A 37 -7.13 -10.02 11.31
N GLU A 38 -6.02 -10.50 10.79
CA GLU A 38 -5.89 -10.99 9.42
C GLU A 38 -5.75 -12.51 9.42
N ASN A 39 -6.20 -13.14 8.34
CA ASN A 39 -5.99 -14.58 8.16
C ASN A 39 -4.52 -14.86 7.87
N GLU A 40 -4.09 -16.06 8.23
CA GLU A 40 -2.75 -16.53 7.87
C GLU A 40 -2.58 -16.54 6.34
N THR A 41 -1.47 -15.97 5.87
CA THR A 41 -1.14 -15.96 4.44
C THR A 41 -0.92 -17.40 3.96
N PRO A 42 -1.55 -17.84 2.86
CA PRO A 42 -1.35 -19.16 2.31
C PRO A 42 0.13 -19.46 1.97
N ASP A 43 0.55 -20.69 2.13
CA ASP A 43 1.94 -21.10 1.90
C ASP A 43 2.42 -20.84 0.46
N ASP A 44 1.54 -20.99 -0.53
CA ASP A 44 1.82 -20.71 -1.94
C ASP A 44 2.09 -19.21 -2.18
N GLU A 45 1.36 -18.32 -1.53
CA GLU A 45 1.57 -16.88 -1.59
C GLU A 45 2.89 -16.48 -0.91
N ILE A 46 3.23 -17.11 0.23
CA ILE A 46 4.52 -16.90 0.90
C ILE A 46 5.68 -17.35 0.01
N VAL A 47 5.52 -18.49 -0.67
CA VAL A 47 6.54 -19.01 -1.60
C VAL A 47 6.71 -18.08 -2.79
N GLU A 48 5.62 -17.58 -3.39
CA GLU A 48 5.67 -16.64 -4.50
C GLU A 48 6.32 -15.32 -4.09
N TYR A 49 5.95 -14.77 -2.94
CA TYR A 49 6.58 -13.59 -2.36
C TYR A 49 8.09 -13.81 -2.12
N SER A 50 8.46 -14.96 -1.59
CA SER A 50 9.87 -15.31 -1.33
C SER A 50 10.67 -15.45 -2.62
N TYR A 51 10.08 -16.04 -3.66
CA TYR A 51 10.68 -16.14 -4.99
C TYR A 51 10.87 -14.76 -5.64
N ASP A 52 9.88 -13.90 -5.53
CA ASP A 52 9.95 -12.53 -6.06
C ASP A 52 11.01 -11.70 -5.31
N TYR A 53 11.07 -11.82 -4.00
CA TYR A 53 12.08 -11.17 -3.15
C TYR A 53 13.52 -11.61 -3.48
N ILE A 54 13.75 -12.90 -3.72
CA ILE A 54 15.06 -13.43 -4.06
C ILE A 54 15.44 -13.10 -5.51
N SER A 55 14.47 -13.13 -6.43
CA SER A 55 14.69 -12.95 -7.87
C SER A 55 14.87 -11.48 -8.26
N ARG A 56 14.21 -10.58 -7.54
CA ARG A 56 14.27 -9.12 -7.77
C ARG A 56 15.10 -8.44 -6.72
N LYS A 57 16.37 -8.82 -6.63
CA LYS A 57 17.27 -8.17 -5.69
C LYS A 57 17.40 -6.70 -6.06
N ALA A 58 16.93 -5.80 -5.18
CA ALA A 58 17.19 -4.39 -5.30
C ALA A 58 18.70 -4.16 -5.34
N SER A 59 19.21 -3.58 -6.40
CA SER A 59 20.62 -3.24 -6.58
C SER A 59 20.75 -2.03 -7.51
N ASP A 60 21.71 -1.19 -7.20
CA ASP A 60 22.21 0.00 -7.90
C ASP A 60 21.43 0.45 -9.14
N GLY A 61 20.24 1.05 -8.92
CA GLY A 61 19.47 1.71 -9.97
C GLY A 61 18.60 0.82 -10.84
N ASN A 62 18.35 -0.43 -10.45
CA ASN A 62 17.34 -1.23 -11.13
C ASN A 62 15.92 -0.83 -10.69
N VAL A 63 14.90 -1.29 -11.44
CA VAL A 63 13.49 -0.99 -11.13
C VAL A 63 13.14 -1.38 -9.69
N ALA A 64 13.61 -2.54 -9.22
CA ALA A 64 13.35 -3.01 -7.87
C ALA A 64 13.91 -2.09 -6.77
N GLN A 65 14.99 -1.36 -7.05
CA GLN A 65 15.53 -0.36 -6.13
C GLN A 65 14.59 0.85 -5.99
N TYR A 66 14.06 1.36 -7.10
CA TYR A 66 13.07 2.44 -7.07
C TYR A 66 11.77 2.01 -6.39
N GLU A 67 11.32 0.77 -6.64
CA GLU A 67 10.17 0.18 -5.96
C GLU A 67 10.41 0.05 -4.45
N GLN A 68 11.62 -0.32 -4.04
CA GLN A 68 11.99 -0.38 -2.63
C GLN A 68 11.95 1.00 -1.97
N TRP A 69 12.56 2.02 -2.58
CA TRP A 69 12.54 3.39 -2.04
C TRP A 69 11.11 3.93 -1.93
N ALA A 70 10.27 3.69 -2.93
CA ALA A 70 8.87 4.11 -2.87
C ALA A 70 8.08 3.37 -1.77
N ARG A 71 8.34 2.09 -1.55
CA ARG A 71 7.69 1.30 -0.48
C ARG A 71 8.11 1.72 0.92
N GLU A 72 9.36 2.10 1.08
CA GLU A 72 9.92 2.50 2.37
C GLU A 72 9.61 3.97 2.71
N TYR A 73 9.18 4.78 1.72
CA TYR A 73 8.92 6.19 1.93
C TYR A 73 7.56 6.42 2.60
N PRO A 74 7.49 7.20 3.70
CA PRO A 74 6.24 7.46 4.42
C PRO A 74 5.23 8.21 3.54
N GLY A 75 3.96 7.81 3.61
CA GLY A 75 2.86 8.47 2.89
C GLY A 75 2.59 7.92 1.50
N ILE A 76 3.43 7.06 0.95
CA ILE A 76 3.18 6.38 -0.33
C ILE A 76 2.48 5.05 -0.08
N GLY A 77 1.28 4.88 -0.65
CA GLY A 77 0.50 3.63 -0.56
C GLY A 77 0.74 2.71 -1.76
N ASN A 78 0.81 3.27 -2.96
CA ASN A 78 1.07 2.50 -4.17
C ASN A 78 1.93 3.29 -5.15
N PHE A 79 2.61 2.58 -6.05
CA PHE A 79 3.55 3.21 -6.97
C PHE A 79 3.72 2.39 -8.25
N HIS A 80 4.23 3.04 -9.30
CA HIS A 80 4.66 2.37 -10.52
C HIS A 80 5.87 3.07 -11.13
N VAL A 81 6.89 2.29 -11.53
CA VAL A 81 8.13 2.78 -12.10
C VAL A 81 8.14 2.59 -13.62
N PHE A 82 8.38 3.67 -14.34
CA PHE A 82 8.49 3.68 -15.81
C PHE A 82 9.93 3.97 -16.23
N PRO A 83 10.72 2.94 -16.54
CA PRO A 83 12.06 3.16 -17.07
C PRO A 83 12.02 3.74 -18.49
N LEU A 84 13.00 4.61 -18.80
CA LEU A 84 13.20 5.18 -20.13
C LEU A 84 11.99 5.95 -20.70
N TRP A 85 11.14 6.50 -19.83
CA TRP A 85 9.88 7.15 -20.22
C TRP A 85 10.04 8.36 -21.14
N ASN A 86 11.17 9.02 -21.09
CA ASN A 86 11.51 10.20 -21.92
C ASN A 86 12.90 10.05 -22.58
N GLY A 87 13.30 8.83 -22.89
CA GLY A 87 14.57 8.53 -23.53
C GLY A 87 15.61 7.94 -22.57
N PRO A 88 16.85 7.78 -23.03
CA PRO A 88 17.92 7.19 -22.23
C PRO A 88 18.15 7.92 -20.91
N ASN A 89 18.47 7.16 -19.85
CA ASN A 89 18.78 7.67 -18.52
C ASN A 89 17.62 8.41 -17.82
N THR A 90 16.37 8.18 -18.24
CA THR A 90 15.21 8.77 -17.57
C THR A 90 14.36 7.72 -16.87
N VAL A 91 13.94 8.02 -15.67
CA VAL A 91 13.03 7.18 -14.86
C VAL A 91 11.87 8.04 -14.40
N LYS A 92 10.65 7.56 -14.56
CA LYS A 92 9.48 8.18 -13.95
C LYS A 92 8.93 7.26 -12.86
N VAL A 93 8.65 7.82 -11.70
CA VAL A 93 7.96 7.12 -10.62
C VAL A 93 6.61 7.79 -10.42
N ARG A 94 5.53 7.06 -10.63
CA ARG A 94 4.18 7.51 -10.27
C ARG A 94 3.79 6.96 -8.94
N ILE A 95 3.25 7.83 -8.10
CA ILE A 95 2.86 7.49 -6.74
C ILE A 95 1.39 7.79 -6.48
N LEU A 96 0.82 7.03 -5.57
CA LEU A 96 -0.46 7.24 -4.91
C LEU A 96 -0.20 7.45 -3.41
N ASP A 97 -1.09 8.15 -2.75
CA ASP A 97 -1.01 8.34 -1.30
C ASP A 97 -1.33 7.03 -0.53
N ALA A 98 -1.27 7.08 0.80
CA ALA A 98 -1.56 5.94 1.68
C ALA A 98 -3.01 5.41 1.55
N ASN A 99 -3.94 6.20 1.01
CA ASN A 99 -5.33 5.80 0.76
C ASN A 99 -5.56 5.26 -0.65
N ASN A 100 -4.51 5.20 -1.48
CA ASN A 100 -4.54 4.92 -2.91
C ASN A 100 -5.27 6.00 -3.75
N ASP A 101 -5.35 7.22 -3.23
CA ASP A 101 -5.79 8.39 -3.98
C ASP A 101 -4.61 9.07 -4.68
N ALA A 102 -4.88 10.06 -5.55
CA ALA A 102 -3.82 10.81 -6.19
C ALA A 102 -2.97 11.53 -5.14
N ALA A 103 -1.64 11.32 -5.19
CA ALA A 103 -0.70 11.97 -4.28
C ALA A 103 -0.78 13.49 -4.41
N ASP A 104 -0.71 14.19 -3.29
CA ASP A 104 -0.67 15.66 -3.28
C ASP A 104 0.69 16.22 -3.77
N GLU A 105 0.71 17.50 -4.08
CA GLU A 105 1.91 18.15 -4.60
C GLU A 105 3.07 18.17 -3.58
N GLU A 106 2.74 18.21 -2.29
CA GLU A 106 3.73 18.22 -1.20
C GLU A 106 4.46 16.88 -1.12
N LEU A 107 3.73 15.76 -1.10
CA LEU A 107 4.30 14.42 -1.10
C LEU A 107 5.14 14.15 -2.36
N ILE A 108 4.67 14.62 -3.53
CA ILE A 108 5.42 14.52 -4.79
C ILE A 108 6.73 15.28 -4.71
N ALA A 109 6.70 16.52 -4.20
CA ALA A 109 7.90 17.36 -4.08
C ALA A 109 8.90 16.78 -3.08
N GLU A 110 8.44 16.28 -1.92
CA GLU A 110 9.29 15.66 -0.92
C GLU A 110 9.95 14.37 -1.44
N PHE A 111 9.18 13.52 -2.13
CA PHE A 111 9.72 12.30 -2.71
C PHE A 111 10.63 12.56 -3.90
N GLN A 112 10.38 13.62 -4.69
CA GLN A 112 11.28 14.11 -5.74
C GLN A 112 12.61 14.58 -5.15
N GLU A 113 12.57 15.38 -4.08
CA GLU A 113 13.74 15.85 -3.34
C GLU A 113 14.58 14.69 -2.80
N TYR A 114 13.91 13.64 -2.32
CA TYR A 114 14.58 12.44 -1.82
C TYR A 114 15.27 11.64 -2.93
N LEU A 115 14.61 11.47 -4.09
CA LEU A 115 15.15 10.67 -5.21
C LEU A 115 16.20 11.43 -6.02
N ASP A 116 15.83 12.58 -6.56
CA ASP A 116 16.65 13.40 -7.45
C ASP A 116 16.12 14.85 -7.40
N PRO A 117 16.68 15.72 -6.53
CA PRO A 117 16.14 17.05 -6.24
C PRO A 117 15.89 17.93 -7.46
N ASN A 118 16.75 17.84 -8.46
CA ASN A 118 16.70 18.70 -9.64
C ASN A 118 16.21 17.96 -10.91
N SER A 119 15.91 16.68 -10.82
CA SER A 119 15.61 15.82 -11.98
C SER A 119 16.68 15.83 -13.06
N ASP A 120 17.94 16.06 -12.67
CA ASP A 120 19.06 16.22 -13.58
C ASP A 120 20.03 15.03 -13.61
N GLY A 121 19.84 14.07 -12.69
CA GLY A 121 20.64 12.86 -12.61
C GLY A 121 22.07 13.09 -12.11
N MET A 122 22.32 14.19 -11.41
CA MET A 122 23.65 14.48 -10.85
C MET A 122 23.99 13.68 -9.61
N GLY A 123 23.02 12.94 -9.06
CA GLY A 123 23.23 12.06 -7.91
C GLY A 123 23.20 12.79 -6.57
N ASP A 124 22.51 13.92 -6.51
CA ASP A 124 22.35 14.71 -5.27
C ASP A 124 21.34 14.04 -4.30
N GLY A 125 20.48 13.15 -4.79
CA GLY A 125 19.57 12.31 -4.02
C GLY A 125 20.04 10.88 -3.88
N VAL A 126 19.10 9.95 -3.66
CA VAL A 126 19.40 8.49 -3.56
C VAL A 126 19.46 7.80 -4.92
N ALA A 127 18.95 8.45 -5.97
CA ALA A 127 19.02 7.92 -7.33
C ALA A 127 20.47 7.85 -7.84
N PRO A 128 20.82 6.83 -8.63
CA PRO A 128 22.18 6.67 -9.11
C PRO A 128 22.56 7.79 -10.10
N LEU A 129 23.84 8.14 -10.07
CA LEU A 129 24.42 9.11 -10.99
C LEU A 129 24.09 8.75 -12.46
N GLY A 130 23.57 9.70 -13.21
CA GLY A 130 23.18 9.57 -14.60
C GLY A 130 21.72 9.16 -14.80
N ALA A 131 20.94 8.91 -13.75
CA ALA A 131 19.52 8.63 -13.82
C ALA A 131 18.71 9.88 -13.45
N SER A 132 18.16 10.56 -14.44
CA SER A 132 17.22 11.67 -14.21
C SER A 132 15.85 11.11 -13.82
N VAL A 133 15.44 11.41 -12.59
CA VAL A 133 14.18 10.89 -12.02
C VAL A 133 13.11 11.97 -12.02
N THR A 134 11.90 11.60 -12.43
CA THR A 134 10.72 12.45 -12.36
C THR A 134 9.64 11.75 -11.55
N VAL A 135 9.19 12.38 -10.47
CA VAL A 135 8.05 11.92 -9.68
C VAL A 135 6.78 12.59 -10.19
N ASP A 136 5.71 11.83 -10.30
CA ASP A 136 4.43 12.30 -10.84
C ASP A 136 3.28 11.61 -10.08
N GLN A 137 2.13 12.25 -10.02
CA GLN A 137 0.93 11.61 -9.47
C GLN A 137 0.32 10.63 -10.47
N ALA A 138 -0.43 9.66 -9.98
CA ALA A 138 -1.26 8.83 -10.83
C ALA A 138 -2.44 9.64 -11.36
N VAL A 139 -2.78 9.43 -12.63
CA VAL A 139 -3.94 10.07 -13.27
C VAL A 139 -5.17 9.21 -13.06
N GLU A 140 -6.21 9.76 -12.45
CA GLU A 140 -7.48 9.08 -12.33
C GLU A 140 -8.13 8.86 -13.68
N HIS A 141 -8.58 7.64 -13.92
CA HIS A 141 -9.35 7.29 -15.11
C HIS A 141 -10.72 6.77 -14.73
N GLN A 142 -11.74 7.57 -14.97
CA GLN A 142 -13.12 7.16 -14.72
C GLN A 142 -13.57 6.12 -15.77
N THR A 143 -13.92 4.94 -15.29
CA THR A 143 -14.46 3.87 -16.12
C THR A 143 -15.93 3.65 -15.78
N ASN A 144 -16.82 3.91 -16.74
CA ASN A 144 -18.24 3.65 -16.60
C ASN A 144 -18.51 2.18 -16.94
N VAL A 145 -18.98 1.42 -15.99
CA VAL A 145 -19.40 0.03 -16.19
C VAL A 145 -20.91 -0.05 -16.15
N SER A 146 -21.54 -0.50 -17.25
CA SER A 146 -22.96 -0.84 -17.29
C SER A 146 -23.14 -2.34 -17.46
N ALA A 147 -23.88 -2.96 -16.55
CA ALA A 147 -24.18 -4.38 -16.63
C ALA A 147 -25.69 -4.59 -16.76
N GLN A 148 -26.09 -5.43 -17.71
CA GLN A 148 -27.46 -5.86 -17.88
C GLN A 148 -27.60 -7.27 -17.26
N VAL A 149 -28.37 -7.38 -16.18
CA VAL A 149 -28.59 -8.64 -15.48
C VAL A 149 -29.97 -9.18 -15.89
N ALA A 150 -29.99 -10.38 -16.48
CA ALA A 150 -31.22 -11.11 -16.74
C ALA A 150 -31.37 -12.22 -15.68
N THR A 151 -32.49 -12.20 -14.97
CA THR A 151 -32.85 -13.27 -14.04
C THR A 151 -33.63 -14.35 -14.75
N THR A 152 -33.33 -15.63 -14.50
CA THR A 152 -34.18 -16.75 -14.86
C THR A 152 -35.40 -16.76 -13.94
N ASP A 153 -36.56 -17.17 -14.49
CA ASP A 153 -37.88 -17.09 -13.87
C ASP A 153 -37.92 -17.33 -12.35
N GLY A 154 -38.46 -16.31 -11.64
CA GLY A 154 -38.89 -16.44 -10.25
C GLY A 154 -37.96 -15.83 -9.20
N HIS A 155 -36.87 -15.16 -9.55
CA HIS A 155 -35.99 -14.48 -8.58
C HIS A 155 -36.14 -12.96 -8.69
N CYS A 156 -36.66 -12.33 -7.63
CA CYS A 156 -36.63 -10.86 -7.49
C CYS A 156 -35.30 -10.42 -6.89
N ILE A 157 -34.62 -9.48 -7.53
CA ILE A 157 -33.49 -8.78 -6.94
C ILE A 157 -34.06 -7.67 -6.06
N ASN A 158 -33.86 -7.78 -4.74
CA ASN A 158 -34.18 -6.72 -3.78
C ASN A 158 -33.00 -5.78 -3.64
#